data_807ff76442474a73b5b8e18cf04d178d
#
_entry.id   807ff76442474a73b5b8e18cf04d178d
#
_cell.length_a   1.000
_cell.length_b   1.000
_cell.length_c   1.000
_cell.angle_alpha   90.00
_cell.angle_beta   90.00
_cell.angle_gamma   90.00
#
_symmetry.space_group_name_H-M   'P 1'
#
loop_
_entity.id
_entity.type
_entity.pdbx_description
1 polymer ?
#
loop_
_entity_poly.entity_id
_entity_poly.type
_entity_poly.pdbx_seq_one_letter_code
_entity_poly.pdbx_strand_id
1 'polypeptide(L)'
;FEEALMEQVAANITADVPDAMIEAQCRQFLDNFKMQIAQQGIPYDQYMKMTGMDEAKLLEDAKEPATRQVRMDLAMRAIIEAEKLEATDEEVEAEFQKMADEYNIDLETVKKYLQAEQVKDQIISRKAVAVVVDSATAVKPEKKTKKSSKKADEGEAGEDKPAKKSSKKAEESTETEKEAE
;
A
#
# COMPACT_ATOMS: atom_id res chain seq x y z
N PHE A 1 7.31 -1.51 -8.05
CA PHE A 1 8.77 -1.57 -7.87
C PHE A 1 9.20 -0.65 -6.72
N GLU A 2 8.87 0.64 -6.78
CA GLU A 2 9.21 1.63 -5.75
C GLU A 2 8.67 1.23 -4.37
N GLU A 3 7.41 0.83 -4.29
CA GLU A 3 6.78 0.38 -3.04
C GLU A 3 7.52 -0.81 -2.40
N ALA A 4 7.83 -1.84 -3.19
CA ALA A 4 8.58 -3.00 -2.72
C ALA A 4 10.01 -2.64 -2.28
N LEU A 5 10.62 -1.64 -2.92
CA LEU A 5 11.93 -1.13 -2.57
C LEU A 5 11.88 -0.38 -1.23
N MET A 6 10.89 0.47 -1.06
CA MET A 6 10.68 1.21 0.19
C MET A 6 10.34 0.27 1.36
N GLU A 7 9.60 -0.81 1.12
CA GLU A 7 9.39 -1.86 2.12
C GLU A 7 10.69 -2.55 2.54
N GLN A 8 11.60 -2.81 1.60
CA GLN A 8 12.92 -3.37 1.90
C GLN A 8 13.77 -2.39 2.70
N VAL A 9 13.73 -1.10 2.38
CA VAL A 9 14.41 -0.06 3.15
C VAL A 9 13.88 -0.03 4.59
N ALA A 10 12.56 -0.03 4.78
CA ALA A 10 11.94 -0.05 6.10
C ALA A 10 12.27 -1.33 6.90
N ALA A 11 12.40 -2.48 6.22
CA ALA A 11 12.77 -3.75 6.84
C ALA A 11 14.24 -3.81 7.28
N ASN A 12 15.13 -3.09 6.58
CA ASN A 12 16.56 -3.06 6.87
C ASN A 12 16.94 -2.09 8.00
N ILE A 13 15.99 -1.28 8.48
CA ILE A 13 16.26 -0.39 9.61
C ILE A 13 16.38 -1.18 10.90
N THR A 14 17.50 -0.99 11.58
CA THR A 14 17.80 -1.57 12.89
C THR A 14 17.51 -0.61 14.05
N ALA A 15 16.80 0.49 13.78
CA ALA A 15 16.45 1.46 14.81
C ALA A 15 15.39 0.90 15.77
N ASP A 16 15.60 1.15 17.06
CA ASP A 16 14.59 0.92 18.09
C ASP A 16 13.54 2.05 17.99
N VAL A 17 12.30 1.68 17.65
CA VAL A 17 11.21 2.65 17.48
C VAL A 17 10.48 2.80 18.81
N PRO A 18 10.45 3.99 19.41
CA PRO A 18 9.71 4.20 20.65
C PRO A 18 8.21 3.94 20.47
N ASP A 19 7.59 3.24 21.43
CA ASP A 19 6.14 2.95 21.41
C ASP A 19 5.29 4.21 21.27
N ALA A 20 5.73 5.33 21.85
CA ALA A 20 5.04 6.61 21.75
C ALA A 20 4.89 7.10 20.29
N MET A 21 5.87 6.82 19.42
CA MET A 21 5.78 7.16 17.98
C MET A 21 4.77 6.27 17.27
N ILE A 22 4.76 4.98 17.60
CA ILE A 22 3.79 4.02 17.05
C ILE A 22 2.38 4.39 17.46
N GLU A 23 2.17 4.72 18.74
CA GLU A 23 0.87 5.16 19.25
C GLU A 23 0.38 6.46 18.58
N ALA A 24 1.28 7.42 18.38
CA ALA A 24 0.94 8.66 17.68
C ALA A 24 0.50 8.38 16.23
N GLN A 25 1.20 7.49 15.54
CA GLN A 25 0.85 7.08 14.18
C GLN A 25 -0.48 6.30 14.13
N CYS A 26 -0.75 5.43 15.11
CA CYS A 26 -2.04 4.74 15.21
C CYS A 26 -3.20 5.72 15.38
N ARG A 27 -3.02 6.76 16.22
CA ARG A 27 -4.03 7.82 16.38
C ARG A 27 -4.26 8.58 15.08
N GLN A 28 -3.20 8.90 14.36
CA GLN A 28 -3.31 9.56 13.06
C GLN A 28 -4.07 8.70 12.04
N PHE A 29 -3.82 7.40 12.01
CA PHE A 29 -4.60 6.49 11.15
C PHE A 29 -6.08 6.46 11.54
N LEU A 30 -6.37 6.44 12.84
CA LEU A 30 -7.74 6.47 13.32
C LEU A 30 -8.45 7.79 12.96
N ASP A 31 -7.76 8.93 13.09
CA ASP A 31 -8.32 10.24 12.74
C ASP A 31 -8.57 10.35 11.24
N ASN A 32 -7.66 9.87 10.40
CA ASN A 32 -7.84 9.78 8.96
C ASN A 32 -9.03 8.87 8.61
N PHE A 33 -9.18 7.75 9.29
CA PHE A 33 -10.30 6.84 9.11
C PHE A 33 -11.63 7.49 9.50
N LYS A 34 -11.67 8.20 10.64
CA LYS A 34 -12.83 8.99 11.06
C LYS A 34 -13.21 10.03 10.01
N MET A 35 -12.22 10.73 9.47
CA MET A 35 -12.42 11.74 8.43
C MET A 35 -12.97 11.11 7.14
N GLN A 36 -12.44 9.97 6.73
CA GLN A 36 -12.90 9.25 5.53
C GLN A 36 -14.36 8.79 5.66
N ILE A 37 -14.75 8.29 6.83
CA ILE A 37 -16.14 7.91 7.12
C ILE A 37 -17.05 9.14 7.10
N ALA A 38 -16.61 10.25 7.71
CA ALA A 38 -17.37 11.50 7.73
C ALA A 38 -17.60 12.05 6.31
N GLN A 39 -16.62 11.91 5.39
CA GLN A 39 -16.77 12.29 3.98
C GLN A 39 -17.84 11.46 3.26
N GLN A 40 -18.10 10.23 3.69
CA GLN A 40 -19.18 9.40 3.18
C GLN A 40 -20.55 9.74 3.78
N GLY A 41 -20.61 10.77 4.64
CA GLY A 41 -21.85 11.23 5.27
C GLY A 41 -22.35 10.33 6.40
N ILE A 42 -21.51 9.42 6.90
CA ILE A 42 -21.87 8.51 7.98
C ILE A 42 -21.22 9.00 9.28
N PRO A 43 -21.98 9.22 10.35
CA PRO A 43 -21.41 9.49 11.68
C PRO A 43 -20.56 8.30 12.15
N TYR A 44 -19.38 8.57 12.70
CA TYR A 44 -18.46 7.53 13.16
C TYR A 44 -19.10 6.54 14.14
N ASP A 45 -19.84 7.03 15.11
CA ASP A 45 -20.53 6.20 16.10
C ASP A 45 -21.57 5.27 15.45
N GLN A 46 -22.24 5.73 14.42
CA GLN A 46 -23.18 4.91 13.66
C GLN A 46 -22.45 3.82 12.87
N TYR A 47 -21.34 4.16 12.25
CA TYR A 47 -20.48 3.21 11.53
C TYR A 47 -20.01 2.09 12.47
N MET A 48 -19.50 2.45 13.65
CA MET A 48 -19.03 1.49 14.65
C MET A 48 -20.13 0.55 15.13
N LYS A 49 -21.34 1.07 15.34
CA LYS A 49 -22.51 0.26 15.71
C LYS A 49 -22.96 -0.69 14.61
N MET A 50 -22.92 -0.24 13.36
CA MET A 50 -23.32 -1.06 12.20
C MET A 50 -22.32 -2.18 11.91
N THR A 51 -21.02 -1.92 12.07
CA THR A 51 -19.97 -2.90 11.79
C THR A 51 -19.65 -3.79 12.99
N GLY A 52 -20.08 -3.40 14.20
CA GLY A 52 -19.71 -4.10 15.43
C GLY A 52 -18.21 -4.00 15.76
N MET A 53 -17.51 -3.03 15.15
CA MET A 53 -16.10 -2.80 15.41
C MET A 53 -15.89 -2.08 16.74
N ASP A 54 -14.77 -2.36 17.38
CA ASP A 54 -14.30 -1.68 18.59
C ASP A 54 -13.07 -0.82 18.24
N GLU A 55 -13.05 0.41 18.77
CA GLU A 55 -11.92 1.34 18.55
C GLU A 55 -10.61 0.77 19.09
N ALA A 56 -10.65 0.03 20.21
CA ALA A 56 -9.45 -0.63 20.75
C ALA A 56 -8.87 -1.66 19.78
N LYS A 57 -9.73 -2.41 19.10
CA LYS A 57 -9.32 -3.37 18.08
C LYS A 57 -8.77 -2.69 16.83
N LEU A 58 -9.39 -1.59 16.39
CA LEU A 58 -8.88 -0.79 15.28
C LEU A 58 -7.47 -0.25 15.57
N LEU A 59 -7.23 0.23 16.79
CA LEU A 59 -5.90 0.70 17.20
C LEU A 59 -4.89 -0.46 17.29
N GLU A 60 -5.32 -1.64 17.69
CA GLU A 60 -4.46 -2.83 17.72
C GLU A 60 -4.10 -3.28 16.30
N ASP A 61 -5.07 -3.37 15.42
CA ASP A 61 -4.87 -3.72 14.01
C ASP A 61 -4.02 -2.67 13.26
N ALA A 62 -4.07 -1.40 13.71
CA ALA A 62 -3.26 -0.32 13.16
C ALA A 62 -1.78 -0.35 13.61
N LYS A 63 -1.40 -1.09 14.67
CA LYS A 63 -0.01 -1.09 15.18
C LYS A 63 1.01 -1.58 14.18
N GLU A 64 0.70 -2.64 13.46
CA GLU A 64 1.64 -3.19 12.47
C GLU A 64 1.89 -2.22 11.31
N PRO A 65 0.86 -1.70 10.61
CA PRO A 65 1.08 -0.70 9.57
C PRO A 65 1.67 0.61 10.12
N ALA A 66 1.31 1.04 11.34
CA ALA A 66 1.90 2.21 11.98
C ALA A 66 3.39 2.03 12.24
N THR A 67 3.80 0.87 12.76
CA THR A 67 5.22 0.57 12.98
C THR A 67 6.00 0.60 11.67
N ARG A 68 5.42 0.06 10.60
CA ARG A 68 6.02 0.07 9.25
C ARG A 68 6.18 1.47 8.72
N GLN A 69 5.15 2.31 8.88
CA GLN A 69 5.16 3.70 8.45
C GLN A 69 6.22 4.51 9.23
N VAL A 70 6.27 4.39 10.56
CA VAL A 70 7.26 5.09 11.39
C VAL A 70 8.68 4.69 11.01
N ARG A 71 8.94 3.40 10.76
CA ARG A 71 10.25 2.94 10.26
C ARG A 71 10.58 3.57 8.92
N MET A 72 9.63 3.61 8.01
CA MET A 72 9.80 4.25 6.71
C MET A 72 10.16 5.74 6.87
N ASP A 73 9.43 6.46 7.70
CA ASP A 73 9.67 7.89 7.94
C ASP A 73 11.05 8.14 8.56
N LEU A 74 11.48 7.27 9.48
CA LEU A 74 12.83 7.34 10.07
C LEU A 74 13.91 7.05 9.03
N ALA A 75 13.69 6.06 8.14
CA ALA A 75 14.61 5.79 7.04
C ALA A 75 14.77 6.98 6.12
N MET A 76 13.65 7.55 5.70
CA MET A 76 13.65 8.71 4.82
C MET A 76 14.39 9.89 5.44
N ARG A 77 14.16 10.16 6.71
CA ARG A 77 14.89 11.22 7.45
C ARG A 77 16.38 10.95 7.51
N ALA A 78 16.79 9.71 7.79
CA ALA A 78 18.19 9.34 7.82
C ALA A 78 18.87 9.50 6.45
N ILE A 79 18.17 9.14 5.35
CA ILE A 79 18.66 9.33 3.98
C ILE A 79 18.79 10.82 3.66
N ILE A 80 17.77 11.63 4.00
CA ILE A 80 17.78 13.08 3.78
C ILE A 80 18.98 13.71 4.47
N GLU A 81 19.26 13.32 5.72
CA GLU A 81 20.37 13.83 6.50
C GLU A 81 21.73 13.36 5.97
N ALA A 82 21.85 12.07 5.62
CA ALA A 82 23.08 11.49 5.10
C ALA A 82 23.48 12.09 3.74
N GLU A 83 22.52 12.24 2.84
CA GLU A 83 22.71 12.79 1.50
C GLU A 83 22.61 14.32 1.47
N LYS A 84 22.32 14.96 2.63
CA LYS A 84 22.16 16.41 2.75
C LYS A 84 21.21 16.99 1.70
N LEU A 85 20.04 16.33 1.56
CA LEU A 85 19.07 16.72 0.56
C LEU A 85 18.33 17.98 1.01
N GLU A 86 18.37 18.99 0.17
CA GLU A 86 17.70 20.27 0.40
C GLU A 86 16.83 20.61 -0.82
N ALA A 87 15.80 21.39 -0.60
CA ALA A 87 14.99 21.98 -1.66
C ALA A 87 15.36 23.46 -1.79
N THR A 88 15.72 23.87 -2.99
CA THR A 88 16.00 25.28 -3.28
C THR A 88 14.70 26.07 -3.46
N ASP A 89 14.75 27.37 -3.25
CA ASP A 89 13.59 28.22 -3.44
C ASP A 89 13.11 28.23 -4.91
N GLU A 90 14.03 28.02 -5.86
CA GLU A 90 13.70 27.87 -7.29
C GLU A 90 12.90 26.60 -7.56
N GLU A 91 13.23 25.48 -6.92
CA GLU A 91 12.48 24.22 -7.03
C GLU A 91 11.08 24.33 -6.44
N VAL A 92 10.95 25.05 -5.32
CA VAL A 92 9.67 25.33 -4.69
C VAL A 92 8.78 26.19 -5.60
N GLU A 93 9.36 27.21 -6.20
CA GLU A 93 8.65 28.09 -7.14
C GLU A 93 8.19 27.32 -8.39
N ALA A 94 9.05 26.46 -8.93
CA ALA A 94 8.71 25.58 -10.06
C ALA A 94 7.58 24.59 -9.72
N GLU A 95 7.57 24.05 -8.49
CA GLU A 95 6.49 23.14 -8.08
C GLU A 95 5.17 23.90 -7.87
N PHE A 96 5.20 25.11 -7.31
CA PHE A 96 4.01 25.97 -7.26
C PHE A 96 3.46 26.30 -8.65
N GLN A 97 4.34 26.63 -9.61
CA GLN A 97 3.93 26.88 -10.99
C GLN A 97 3.31 25.65 -11.62
N LYS A 98 3.92 24.49 -11.43
CA LYS A 98 3.39 23.23 -11.95
C LYS A 98 2.00 22.91 -11.39
N MET A 99 1.79 23.12 -10.08
CA MET A 99 0.46 22.96 -9.47
C MET A 99 -0.54 23.96 -10.01
N ALA A 100 -0.15 25.23 -10.21
CA ALA A 100 -1.00 26.25 -10.79
C ALA A 100 -1.47 25.86 -12.21
N ASP A 101 -0.54 25.35 -13.03
CA ASP A 101 -0.82 24.91 -14.39
C ASP A 101 -1.69 23.65 -14.42
N GLU A 102 -1.41 22.67 -13.55
CA GLU A 102 -2.15 21.40 -13.48
C GLU A 102 -3.61 21.58 -13.05
N TYR A 103 -3.83 22.43 -12.05
CA TYR A 103 -5.18 22.71 -11.54
C TYR A 103 -5.85 23.91 -12.23
N ASN A 104 -5.15 24.57 -13.15
CA ASN A 104 -5.62 25.77 -13.85
C ASN A 104 -6.09 26.86 -12.89
N ILE A 105 -5.30 27.11 -11.85
CA ILE A 105 -5.50 28.12 -10.83
C ILE A 105 -4.33 29.09 -10.80
N ASP A 106 -4.59 30.29 -10.27
CA ASP A 106 -3.58 31.33 -10.16
C ASP A 106 -2.48 30.98 -9.15
N LEU A 107 -1.22 31.27 -9.49
CA LEU A 107 -0.03 30.98 -8.68
C LEU A 107 -0.12 31.61 -7.27
N GLU A 108 -0.66 32.83 -7.18
CA GLU A 108 -0.84 33.48 -5.87
C GLU A 108 -1.84 32.75 -5.00
N THR A 109 -2.85 32.17 -5.62
CA THR A 109 -3.84 31.34 -4.94
C THR A 109 -3.20 30.06 -4.41
N VAL A 110 -2.35 29.39 -5.21
CA VAL A 110 -1.60 28.20 -4.73
C VAL A 110 -0.73 28.54 -3.53
N LYS A 111 0.05 29.62 -3.61
CA LYS A 111 0.92 30.10 -2.52
C LYS A 111 0.17 30.51 -1.26
N LYS A 112 -1.07 30.92 -1.39
CA LYS A 112 -1.92 31.29 -0.25
C LYS A 112 -2.43 30.06 0.51
N TYR A 113 -2.73 28.98 -0.19
CA TYR A 113 -3.27 27.77 0.44
C TYR A 113 -2.22 26.74 0.83
N LEU A 114 -1.05 26.74 0.16
CA LEU A 114 0.04 25.83 0.44
C LEU A 114 1.22 26.59 1.06
N GLN A 115 1.69 26.11 2.18
CA GLN A 115 2.86 26.66 2.82
C GLN A 115 4.13 26.19 2.09
N ALA A 116 5.06 27.11 1.84
CA ALA A 116 6.33 26.81 1.18
C ALA A 116 7.13 25.70 1.86
N GLU A 117 7.06 25.60 3.18
CA GLU A 117 7.67 24.56 4.00
C GLU A 117 7.16 23.17 3.63
N GLN A 118 5.84 23.03 3.46
CA GLN A 118 5.23 21.75 3.09
C GLN A 118 5.65 21.29 1.67
N VAL A 119 5.80 22.26 0.76
CA VAL A 119 6.28 21.97 -0.59
C VAL A 119 7.76 21.61 -0.58
N LYS A 120 8.58 22.28 0.26
CA LYS A 120 9.98 21.91 0.49
C LYS A 120 10.12 20.47 0.98
N ASP A 121 9.36 20.11 2.01
CA ASP A 121 9.38 18.76 2.58
C ASP A 121 8.97 17.69 1.53
N GLN A 122 8.02 18.04 0.68
CA GLN A 122 7.55 17.16 -0.40
C GLN A 122 8.62 16.96 -1.48
N ILE A 123 9.32 18.03 -1.86
CA ILE A 123 10.44 17.97 -2.82
C ILE A 123 11.59 17.14 -2.24
N ILE A 124 11.98 17.38 -0.98
CA ILE A 124 13.04 16.65 -0.28
C ILE A 124 12.70 15.16 -0.18
N SER A 125 11.47 14.83 0.19
CA SER A 125 11.00 13.44 0.26
C SER A 125 11.07 12.76 -1.11
N ARG A 126 10.67 13.45 -2.18
CA ARG A 126 10.77 12.94 -3.55
C ARG A 126 12.23 12.71 -3.98
N LYS A 127 13.14 13.63 -3.64
CA LYS A 127 14.57 13.47 -3.86
C LYS A 127 15.13 12.25 -3.11
N ALA A 128 14.73 12.04 -1.86
CA ALA A 128 15.16 10.89 -1.09
C ALA A 128 14.66 9.55 -1.69
N VAL A 129 13.42 9.49 -2.17
CA VAL A 129 12.91 8.33 -2.91
C VAL A 129 13.73 8.10 -4.18
N ALA A 130 14.05 9.15 -4.94
CA ALA A 130 14.86 9.05 -6.16
C ALA A 130 16.27 8.48 -5.86
N VAL A 131 16.93 8.93 -4.80
CA VAL A 131 18.23 8.39 -4.36
C VAL A 131 18.13 6.88 -4.07
N VAL A 132 17.07 6.46 -3.39
CA VAL A 132 16.84 5.02 -3.11
C VAL A 132 16.62 4.23 -4.39
N VAL A 133 15.82 4.75 -5.32
CA VAL A 133 15.52 4.10 -6.61
C VAL A 133 16.76 4.01 -7.48
N ASP A 134 17.56 5.07 -7.56
CA ASP A 134 18.78 5.13 -8.37
C ASP A 134 19.88 4.21 -7.81
N SER A 135 19.95 4.04 -6.49
CA SER A 135 20.87 3.11 -5.83
C SER A 135 20.45 1.65 -5.92
N ALA A 136 19.20 1.39 -6.29
CA ALA A 136 18.64 0.04 -6.32
C ALA A 136 19.11 -0.75 -7.54
N THR A 137 19.67 -1.93 -7.29
CA THR A 137 19.99 -2.89 -8.34
C THR A 137 18.85 -3.91 -8.46
N ALA A 138 18.18 -3.94 -9.61
CA ALA A 138 17.13 -4.91 -9.87
C ALA A 138 17.70 -6.34 -9.94
N VAL A 139 17.54 -7.12 -8.88
CA VAL A 139 17.89 -8.55 -8.86
C VAL A 139 16.65 -9.35 -9.27
N LYS A 140 16.76 -10.12 -10.37
CA LYS A 140 15.69 -11.06 -10.74
C LYS A 140 15.47 -12.06 -9.59
N PRO A 141 14.24 -12.27 -9.11
CA PRO A 141 14.00 -13.26 -8.07
C PRO A 141 14.41 -14.64 -8.59
N GLU A 142 15.38 -15.26 -7.93
CA GLU A 142 15.68 -16.66 -8.15
C GLU A 142 14.44 -17.48 -7.84
N LYS A 143 13.91 -18.19 -8.86
CA LYS A 143 12.86 -19.18 -8.67
C LYS A 143 13.37 -20.21 -7.67
N LYS A 144 12.91 -20.15 -6.43
CA LYS A 144 13.08 -21.26 -5.47
C LYS A 144 12.44 -22.49 -6.08
N THR A 145 13.25 -23.32 -6.71
CA THR A 145 12.85 -24.67 -7.13
C THR A 145 12.49 -25.43 -5.87
N LYS A 146 11.20 -25.71 -5.69
CA LYS A 146 10.72 -26.67 -4.70
C LYS A 146 11.37 -27.99 -5.01
N LYS A 147 12.37 -28.35 -4.23
CA LYS A 147 12.96 -29.69 -4.21
C LYS A 147 11.90 -30.62 -3.63
N SER A 148 11.17 -31.28 -4.52
CA SER A 148 10.28 -32.38 -4.22
C SER A 148 11.14 -33.50 -3.65
N SER A 149 11.05 -33.74 -2.35
CA SER A 149 11.59 -34.94 -1.72
C SER A 149 10.71 -36.12 -2.09
N LYS A 150 11.17 -36.88 -3.08
CA LYS A 150 10.64 -38.18 -3.42
C LYS A 150 11.17 -39.17 -2.37
N LYS A 151 10.33 -39.56 -1.42
CA LYS A 151 10.58 -40.71 -0.57
C LYS A 151 9.91 -41.91 -1.25
N ALA A 152 10.75 -42.83 -1.66
CA ALA A 152 10.36 -44.16 -2.13
C ALA A 152 9.76 -44.95 -0.97
N ASP A 153 8.69 -45.65 -1.24
CA ASP A 153 8.37 -46.91 -0.56
C ASP A 153 7.74 -47.85 -1.60
N GLU A 154 8.33 -49.01 -1.68
CA GLU A 154 7.96 -50.16 -2.52
C GLU A 154 6.77 -50.90 -1.86
N GLY A 155 5.96 -51.50 -2.70
CA GLY A 155 4.97 -52.49 -2.25
C GLY A 155 3.84 -52.74 -3.24
N GLU A 156 4.13 -53.58 -4.19
CA GLU A 156 3.46 -54.80 -4.65
C GLU A 156 1.96 -54.78 -5.06
N ALA A 157 1.77 -55.10 -6.33
CA ALA A 157 0.86 -56.06 -6.97
C ALA A 157 -0.66 -55.92 -6.80
N GLY A 158 -1.33 -55.95 -7.96
CA GLY A 158 -2.76 -56.34 -8.10
C GLY A 158 -3.41 -55.86 -9.36
N GLU A 159 -3.36 -56.68 -10.40
CA GLU A 159 -4.14 -56.70 -11.60
C GLU A 159 -5.63 -56.36 -11.37
N ASP A 160 -6.23 -55.60 -12.21
CA ASP A 160 -7.19 -56.09 -13.20
C ASP A 160 -7.81 -54.91 -14.03
N LYS A 161 -7.87 -55.09 -15.32
CA LYS A 161 -8.66 -54.36 -16.31
C LYS A 161 -9.93 -55.21 -16.61
N PRO A 162 -10.93 -54.78 -17.34
CA PRO A 162 -11.24 -53.55 -18.08
C PRO A 162 -12.75 -53.19 -18.19
N ALA A 163 -12.97 -52.17 -18.99
CA ALA A 163 -14.13 -51.99 -19.89
C ALA A 163 -15.22 -50.98 -19.41
N LYS A 164 -15.40 -49.98 -20.13
CA LYS A 164 -16.02 -49.64 -21.40
C LYS A 164 -17.34 -48.86 -21.29
N LYS A 165 -17.36 -47.81 -22.05
CA LYS A 165 -18.48 -47.20 -22.81
C LYS A 165 -19.48 -46.31 -22.04
N SER A 166 -19.53 -45.12 -22.45
CA SER A 166 -20.23 -44.44 -23.58
C SER A 166 -21.48 -43.72 -23.10
N SER A 167 -21.60 -42.55 -23.41
CA SER A 167 -22.24 -41.79 -24.46
C SER A 167 -23.22 -40.79 -23.87
N LYS A 168 -23.06 -39.57 -24.23
CA LYS A 168 -23.72 -38.87 -25.31
C LYS A 168 -24.95 -38.07 -24.89
N LYS A 169 -24.84 -36.80 -25.24
CA LYS A 169 -25.86 -35.99 -25.93
C LYS A 169 -26.93 -35.34 -25.04
N ALA A 170 -26.98 -34.11 -25.11
CA ALA A 170 -27.49 -33.14 -26.03
C ALA A 170 -28.61 -32.32 -25.43
N GLU A 171 -28.51 -31.09 -25.70
CA GLU A 171 -29.48 -30.18 -26.31
C GLU A 171 -30.69 -29.86 -25.40
N GLU A 172 -31.13 -28.73 -25.37
CA GLU A 172 -31.30 -27.52 -26.20
C GLU A 172 -32.53 -26.79 -25.71
N SER A 173 -32.44 -25.47 -25.83
CA SER A 173 -33.54 -24.55 -26.16
C SER A 173 -34.61 -24.31 -25.10
N THR A 174 -35.10 -23.18 -24.93
CA THR A 174 -35.52 -21.96 -25.61
C THR A 174 -36.31 -21.15 -24.60
N GLU A 175 -36.06 -19.88 -24.55
CA GLU A 175 -36.86 -18.78 -25.08
C GLU A 175 -38.33 -18.72 -24.58
N THR A 176 -38.63 -17.60 -24.02
CA THR A 176 -39.68 -16.62 -24.38
C THR A 176 -40.06 -15.84 -23.13
N GLU A 177 -39.81 -14.57 -23.13
CA GLU A 177 -40.66 -13.46 -23.55
C GLU A 177 -41.97 -13.25 -22.75
N LYS A 178 -42.10 -12.04 -22.35
CA LYS A 178 -43.24 -11.14 -22.27
C LYS A 178 -43.61 -10.70 -20.85
N GLU A 179 -43.41 -9.47 -20.61
CA GLU A 179 -44.24 -8.27 -20.79
C GLU A 179 -45.39 -8.13 -19.79
N ALA A 180 -45.44 -6.90 -19.30
CA ALA A 180 -46.58 -6.12 -18.86
C ALA A 180 -47.02 -6.28 -17.36
N GLU A 181 -46.98 -5.31 -16.58
CA GLU A 181 -47.80 -4.10 -16.40
C GLU A 181 -47.20 -3.19 -15.32
#